data_6f88776c5a399f6ccbc917ef353f52ce
#
_entry.id   6f88776c5a399f6ccbc917ef353f52ce
#
_cell.length_a   1.000
_cell.length_b   1.000
_cell.length_c   1.000
_cell.angle_alpha   90.00
_cell.angle_beta   90.00
_cell.angle_gamma   90.00
#
_symmetry.space_group_name_H-M   'P 1'
#
loop_
_entity.id
_entity.type
_entity.pdbx_description
1 polymer ?
#
loop_
_entity_poly.entity_id
_entity_poly.type
_entity_poly.pdbx_seq_one_letter_code
_entity_poly.pdbx_strand_id
1 'polypeptide(L)'
;MRINQNDDYQELLDAPPTLDCPHCGSRAAAVPVSIPRHELINRFKLDEVGLVCRCSSCNRAIFLHYHIERGGKSAHVLSESFDIINRGVEPFETQYLSGAVLDDLNEALICYANSCWNAFAAMSRRCIQSVCESFGADGTSKVKSQLNELQQMGVADEETFTLLHQIMLTGHDGAHPHLPSLSAARASVLLQLLKDVLYQLYVRPAKIREAGELRRQASTR
;
A
#
# COMPACT_ATOMS: atom_id res chain seq x y z
N MET A 1 8.85 8.28 26.27
CA MET A 1 7.48 8.01 26.76
C MET A 1 7.52 6.97 27.88
N ARG A 2 6.64 7.06 28.90
CA ARG A 2 6.70 6.18 30.07
C ARG A 2 5.34 5.51 30.34
N ILE A 3 5.39 4.24 30.75
CA ILE A 3 4.27 3.49 31.31
C ILE A 3 4.59 3.23 32.78
N ASN A 4 3.85 3.83 33.71
CA ASN A 4 4.12 3.72 35.14
C ASN A 4 3.16 2.76 35.86
N GLN A 5 3.48 2.42 37.11
CA GLN A 5 2.72 1.46 37.95
C GLN A 5 1.29 1.89 38.26
N ASN A 6 0.95 3.19 38.09
CA ASN A 6 -0.40 3.71 38.32
C ASN A 6 -1.22 3.71 37.03
N ASP A 7 -0.69 3.13 35.94
CA ASP A 7 -1.26 3.19 34.60
C ASP A 7 -1.63 4.63 34.17
N ASP A 8 -0.81 5.59 34.60
CA ASP A 8 -0.94 7.00 34.23
C ASP A 8 -0.31 7.22 32.86
N TYR A 9 -1.12 7.57 31.89
CA TYR A 9 -0.75 7.79 30.49
C TYR A 9 -0.94 9.25 30.07
N GLN A 10 -1.01 10.17 31.03
CA GLN A 10 -1.33 11.57 30.77
C GLN A 10 -0.32 12.20 29.79
N GLU A 11 0.98 11.89 29.94
CA GLU A 11 2.02 12.36 29.03
C GLU A 11 1.75 11.98 27.56
N LEU A 12 1.23 10.77 27.34
CA LEU A 12 0.91 10.27 25.99
C LEU A 12 -0.39 10.87 25.43
N LEU A 13 -1.34 11.18 26.33
CA LEU A 13 -2.59 11.84 25.94
C LEU A 13 -2.39 13.32 25.64
N ASP A 14 -1.51 14.01 26.39
CA ASP A 14 -1.21 15.42 26.23
C ASP A 14 -0.33 15.69 25.00
N ALA A 15 0.58 14.75 24.69
CA ALA A 15 1.50 14.86 23.57
C ALA A 15 1.52 13.56 22.72
N PRO A 16 0.42 13.22 22.03
CA PRO A 16 0.37 12.02 21.21
C PRO A 16 1.34 12.09 20.04
N PRO A 17 1.97 10.98 19.65
CA PRO A 17 2.91 10.95 18.54
C PRO A 17 2.25 11.40 17.24
N THR A 18 2.97 12.20 16.46
CA THR A 18 2.52 12.70 15.16
C THR A 18 3.19 11.88 14.05
N LEU A 19 2.40 11.36 13.12
CA LEU A 19 2.87 10.53 12.03
C LEU A 19 2.04 10.75 10.76
N ASP A 20 2.54 10.25 9.63
CA ASP A 20 1.78 10.19 8.40
C ASP A 20 0.85 8.97 8.46
N CYS A 21 -0.45 9.24 8.50
CA CYS A 21 -1.44 8.20 8.73
C CYS A 21 -1.43 7.16 7.60
N PRO A 22 -1.30 5.85 7.89
CA PRO A 22 -1.26 4.81 6.87
C PRO A 22 -2.58 4.66 6.09
N HIS A 23 -3.66 5.28 6.56
CA HIS A 23 -4.99 5.15 5.93
C HIS A 23 -5.40 6.34 5.08
N CYS A 24 -5.07 7.57 5.51
CA CYS A 24 -5.48 8.78 4.79
C CYS A 24 -4.31 9.63 4.28
N GLY A 25 -3.07 9.24 4.57
CA GLY A 25 -1.86 9.96 4.17
C GLY A 25 -1.64 11.31 4.88
N SER A 26 -2.60 11.78 5.69
CA SER A 26 -2.46 13.07 6.38
C SER A 26 -1.48 12.95 7.55
N ARG A 27 -0.66 13.98 7.74
CA ARG A 27 0.14 14.11 8.96
C ARG A 27 -0.79 14.45 10.14
N ALA A 28 -0.94 13.52 11.05
CA ALA A 28 -1.96 13.57 12.12
C ALA A 28 -1.43 12.99 13.43
N ALA A 29 -2.07 13.40 14.54
CA ALA A 29 -1.79 12.81 15.83
C ALA A 29 -2.38 11.39 15.91
N ALA A 30 -1.59 10.45 16.42
CA ALA A 30 -2.04 9.10 16.77
C ALA A 30 -2.51 9.08 18.23
N VAL A 31 -3.80 9.36 18.44
CA VAL A 31 -4.40 9.47 19.76
C VAL A 31 -4.58 8.09 20.38
N PRO A 32 -3.98 7.78 21.53
CA PRO A 32 -4.08 6.47 22.16
C PRO A 32 -5.51 6.08 22.52
N VAL A 33 -5.85 4.82 22.27
CA VAL A 33 -7.15 4.21 22.59
C VAL A 33 -6.96 3.04 23.54
N SER A 34 -5.86 2.29 23.40
CA SER A 34 -5.51 1.18 24.27
C SER A 34 -4.02 1.14 24.49
N ILE A 35 -3.61 1.06 25.76
CA ILE A 35 -2.22 1.05 26.21
C ILE A 35 -2.03 -0.16 27.11
N PRO A 36 -0.92 -0.93 26.98
CA PRO A 36 -0.65 -2.08 27.81
C PRO A 36 -0.41 -1.65 29.28
N ARG A 37 -0.96 -2.40 30.21
CA ARG A 37 -0.79 -2.15 31.65
C ARG A 37 0.61 -2.48 32.12
N HIS A 38 1.15 -1.64 32.99
CA HIS A 38 2.47 -1.86 33.61
C HIS A 38 2.62 -3.23 34.26
N GLU A 39 1.59 -3.72 34.97
CA GLU A 39 1.58 -5.05 35.59
C GLU A 39 1.78 -6.18 34.58
N LEU A 40 1.14 -6.08 33.40
CA LEU A 40 1.24 -7.10 32.35
C LEU A 40 2.64 -7.12 31.73
N ILE A 41 3.24 -5.96 31.53
CA ILE A 41 4.61 -5.85 31.03
C ILE A 41 5.58 -6.56 31.98
N ASN A 42 5.47 -6.31 33.27
CA ASN A 42 6.30 -6.96 34.29
C ASN A 42 6.04 -8.47 34.38
N ARG A 43 4.76 -8.88 34.38
CA ARG A 43 4.37 -10.29 34.52
C ARG A 43 4.91 -11.14 33.39
N PHE A 44 4.84 -10.64 32.15
CA PHE A 44 5.28 -11.37 30.97
C PHE A 44 6.72 -11.03 30.55
N LYS A 45 7.41 -10.13 31.28
CA LYS A 45 8.77 -9.66 30.98
C LYS A 45 8.93 -9.23 29.53
N LEU A 46 7.98 -8.40 29.06
CA LEU A 46 7.98 -7.92 27.70
C LEU A 46 9.12 -6.91 27.49
N ASP A 47 9.81 -7.02 26.39
CA ASP A 47 10.81 -6.10 25.86
C ASP A 47 10.25 -5.19 24.77
N GLU A 48 9.03 -5.47 24.32
CA GLU A 48 8.29 -4.74 23.31
C GLU A 48 6.82 -4.57 23.71
N VAL A 49 6.19 -3.50 23.26
CA VAL A 49 4.77 -3.23 23.51
C VAL A 49 4.08 -2.64 22.30
N GLY A 50 2.83 -3.05 22.07
CA GLY A 50 1.94 -2.47 21.07
C GLY A 50 0.95 -1.49 21.69
N LEU A 51 0.77 -0.33 21.07
CA LEU A 51 -0.28 0.64 21.39
C LEU A 51 -1.30 0.67 20.27
N VAL A 52 -2.59 0.70 20.64
CA VAL A 52 -3.66 0.99 19.69
C VAL A 52 -3.98 2.47 19.78
N CYS A 53 -3.85 3.16 18.67
CA CYS A 53 -4.18 4.57 18.52
C CYS A 53 -5.27 4.76 17.48
N ARG A 54 -5.88 5.96 17.43
CA ARG A 54 -6.74 6.40 16.32
C ARG A 54 -6.14 7.63 15.66
N CYS A 55 -6.27 7.71 14.36
CA CYS A 55 -5.88 8.90 13.62
C CYS A 55 -6.79 10.09 13.98
N SER A 56 -6.25 11.25 14.33
CA SER A 56 -7.04 12.45 14.62
C SER A 56 -7.75 13.02 13.38
N SER A 57 -7.32 12.68 12.17
CA SER A 57 -7.91 13.13 10.91
C SER A 57 -9.02 12.19 10.41
N CYS A 58 -8.75 10.88 10.21
CA CYS A 58 -9.71 9.94 9.61
C CYS A 58 -10.34 8.97 10.62
N ASN A 59 -9.96 9.02 11.89
CA ASN A 59 -10.46 8.19 13.00
C ASN A 59 -10.20 6.68 12.88
N ARG A 60 -9.43 6.21 11.89
CA ARG A 60 -9.07 4.80 11.73
C ARG A 60 -8.02 4.38 12.75
N ALA A 61 -8.03 3.09 13.12
CA ALA A 61 -7.09 2.52 14.07
C ALA A 61 -5.66 2.47 13.50
N ILE A 62 -4.67 2.83 14.33
CA ILE A 62 -3.25 2.76 14.03
C ILE A 62 -2.60 1.92 15.13
N PHE A 63 -1.80 0.92 14.76
CA PHE A 63 -1.06 0.10 15.70
C PHE A 63 0.40 0.53 15.70
N LEU A 64 0.86 1.06 16.85
CA LEU A 64 2.24 1.47 17.06
C LEU A 64 2.96 0.43 17.90
N HIS A 65 4.18 0.10 17.52
CA HIS A 65 5.03 -0.87 18.19
C HIS A 65 6.28 -0.17 18.72
N TYR A 66 6.56 -0.32 20.01
CA TYR A 66 7.67 0.30 20.73
C TYR A 66 8.54 -0.76 21.38
N HIS A 67 9.85 -0.52 21.41
CA HIS A 67 10.77 -1.25 22.28
C HIS A 67 10.77 -0.64 23.68
N ILE A 68 11.03 -1.46 24.71
CA ILE A 68 11.25 -1.03 26.08
C ILE A 68 12.75 -0.84 26.28
N GLU A 69 13.20 0.42 26.29
CA GLU A 69 14.61 0.76 26.50
C GLU A 69 15.06 0.56 27.94
N ARG A 70 14.18 0.79 28.89
CA ARG A 70 14.44 0.64 30.32
C ARG A 70 13.19 0.10 31.03
N GLY A 71 13.30 -1.10 31.56
CA GLY A 71 12.29 -1.70 32.42
C GLY A 71 12.59 -1.49 33.90
N GLY A 72 11.56 -1.26 34.71
CA GLY A 72 11.70 -1.10 36.15
C GLY A 72 10.44 -1.40 36.93
N LYS A 73 10.58 -1.56 38.26
CA LYS A 73 9.46 -1.87 39.14
C LYS A 73 8.40 -0.75 39.19
N SER A 74 8.79 0.49 38.95
CA SER A 74 7.90 1.67 39.02
C SER A 74 7.47 2.20 37.65
N ALA A 75 8.29 2.01 36.60
CA ALA A 75 7.96 2.49 35.26
C ALA A 75 8.78 1.76 34.18
N HIS A 76 8.24 1.68 32.98
CA HIS A 76 8.92 1.28 31.75
C HIS A 76 9.09 2.50 30.85
N VAL A 77 10.30 2.67 30.29
CA VAL A 77 10.59 3.73 29.32
C VAL A 77 10.54 3.13 27.93
N LEU A 78 9.69 3.67 27.07
CA LEU A 78 9.57 3.25 25.69
C LEU A 78 10.56 4.02 24.82
N SER A 79 11.00 3.40 23.73
CA SER A 79 11.85 4.00 22.71
C SER A 79 11.25 5.32 22.17
N GLU A 80 12.10 6.22 21.70
CA GLU A 80 11.66 7.43 21.02
C GLU A 80 11.11 7.11 19.62
N SER A 81 11.66 6.08 18.97
CA SER A 81 11.16 5.54 17.68
C SER A 81 10.11 4.47 17.89
N PHE A 82 9.20 4.36 16.93
CA PHE A 82 8.17 3.33 16.87
C PHE A 82 7.99 2.83 15.43
N ASP A 83 7.50 1.60 15.30
CA ASP A 83 7.06 1.05 14.04
C ASP A 83 5.53 1.12 13.90
N ILE A 84 5.04 1.42 12.71
CA ILE A 84 3.62 1.33 12.38
C ILE A 84 3.38 -0.07 11.82
N ILE A 85 2.63 -0.89 12.56
CA ILE A 85 2.38 -2.28 12.18
C ILE A 85 1.39 -2.37 11.02
N ASN A 86 0.29 -1.61 11.08
CA ASN A 86 -0.67 -1.57 9.98
C ASN A 86 -0.23 -0.55 8.93
N ARG A 87 0.49 -1.02 7.93
CA ARG A 87 0.83 -0.19 6.78
C ARG A 87 -0.40 0.01 5.92
N GLY A 88 -0.67 1.27 5.56
CA GLY A 88 -1.73 1.60 4.61
C GLY A 88 -1.41 1.04 3.23
N VAL A 89 -2.42 0.49 2.58
CA VAL A 89 -2.31 0.17 1.15
C VAL A 89 -2.35 1.48 0.37
N GLU A 90 -1.45 1.63 -0.58
CA GLU A 90 -1.40 2.80 -1.47
C GLU A 90 -2.74 3.03 -2.17
N PRO A 91 -3.32 4.24 -2.10
CA PRO A 91 -4.63 4.49 -2.67
C PRO A 91 -4.61 4.40 -4.20
N PHE A 92 -5.63 3.77 -4.75
CA PHE A 92 -5.92 3.75 -6.18
C PHE A 92 -7.44 3.68 -6.42
N GLU A 93 -7.90 4.17 -7.56
CA GLU A 93 -9.32 4.17 -7.95
C GLU A 93 -9.74 2.78 -8.48
N THR A 94 -9.87 1.82 -7.57
CA THR A 94 -10.13 0.39 -7.90
C THR A 94 -11.54 0.11 -8.40
N GLN A 95 -12.51 1.03 -8.24
CA GLN A 95 -13.90 0.83 -8.67
C GLN A 95 -14.08 0.63 -10.17
N TYR A 96 -13.07 0.98 -10.97
CA TYR A 96 -13.07 0.77 -12.42
C TYR A 96 -12.37 -0.51 -12.87
N LEU A 97 -11.79 -1.25 -11.92
CA LEU A 97 -11.14 -2.54 -12.17
C LEU A 97 -12.06 -3.69 -11.77
N SER A 98 -11.89 -4.84 -12.38
CA SER A 98 -12.65 -6.05 -12.04
C SER A 98 -11.84 -7.32 -12.28
N GLY A 99 -12.33 -8.45 -11.73
CA GLY A 99 -11.72 -9.76 -11.92
C GLY A 99 -10.24 -9.82 -11.53
N ALA A 100 -9.46 -10.58 -12.26
CA ALA A 100 -8.06 -10.85 -11.97
C ALA A 100 -7.18 -9.59 -11.92
N VAL A 101 -7.50 -8.54 -12.68
CA VAL A 101 -6.76 -7.26 -12.66
C VAL A 101 -6.87 -6.60 -11.28
N LEU A 102 -8.07 -6.58 -10.69
CA LEU A 102 -8.30 -6.02 -9.37
C LEU A 102 -7.61 -6.86 -8.28
N ASP A 103 -7.73 -8.18 -8.37
CA ASP A 103 -7.16 -9.12 -7.40
C ASP A 103 -5.64 -9.02 -7.39
N ASP A 104 -5.00 -9.08 -8.56
CA ASP A 104 -3.54 -9.00 -8.71
C ASP A 104 -2.99 -7.62 -8.31
N LEU A 105 -3.73 -6.52 -8.59
CA LEU A 105 -3.35 -5.19 -8.10
C LEU A 105 -3.39 -5.12 -6.58
N ASN A 106 -4.47 -5.61 -5.94
CA ASN A 106 -4.59 -5.60 -4.49
C ASN A 106 -3.45 -6.37 -3.83
N GLU A 107 -3.09 -7.53 -4.36
CA GLU A 107 -1.96 -8.33 -3.86
C GLU A 107 -0.63 -7.61 -4.06
N ALA A 108 -0.42 -6.97 -5.22
CA ALA A 108 0.76 -6.14 -5.47
C ALA A 108 0.86 -4.99 -4.46
N LEU A 109 -0.23 -4.26 -4.20
CA LEU A 109 -0.26 -3.15 -3.25
C LEU A 109 0.00 -3.62 -1.81
N ILE A 110 -0.48 -4.79 -1.41
CA ILE A 110 -0.17 -5.40 -0.12
C ILE A 110 1.33 -5.72 -0.02
N CYS A 111 1.93 -6.31 -1.06
CA CYS A 111 3.36 -6.57 -1.10
C CYS A 111 4.18 -5.28 -0.99
N TYR A 112 3.77 -4.23 -1.70
CA TYR A 112 4.41 -2.91 -1.62
C TYR A 112 4.34 -2.32 -0.22
N ALA A 113 3.13 -2.29 0.38
CA ALA A 113 2.91 -1.76 1.72
C ALA A 113 3.77 -2.47 2.79
N ASN A 114 4.05 -3.76 2.59
CA ASN A 114 4.90 -4.55 3.50
C ASN A 114 6.38 -4.56 3.14
N SER A 115 6.83 -3.71 2.20
CA SER A 115 8.22 -3.64 1.75
C SER A 115 8.76 -4.94 1.13
N CYS A 116 7.87 -5.82 0.66
CA CYS A 116 8.19 -7.06 -0.04
C CYS A 116 8.49 -6.75 -1.52
N TRP A 117 9.58 -6.03 -1.80
CA TRP A 117 9.83 -5.41 -3.09
C TRP A 117 9.89 -6.39 -4.26
N ASN A 118 10.57 -7.53 -4.10
CA ASN A 118 10.66 -8.55 -5.15
C ASN A 118 9.30 -9.19 -5.43
N ALA A 119 8.51 -9.48 -4.39
CA ALA A 119 7.15 -10.00 -4.52
C ALA A 119 6.24 -8.96 -5.19
N PHE A 120 6.35 -7.68 -4.80
CA PHE A 120 5.65 -6.57 -5.44
C PHE A 120 5.94 -6.50 -6.95
N ALA A 121 7.21 -6.62 -7.35
CA ALA A 121 7.60 -6.59 -8.76
C ALA A 121 7.01 -7.77 -9.53
N ALA A 122 7.07 -8.98 -8.97
CA ALA A 122 6.49 -10.18 -9.57
C ALA A 122 4.96 -10.06 -9.72
N MET A 123 4.27 -9.53 -8.69
CA MET A 123 2.82 -9.30 -8.73
C MET A 123 2.45 -8.17 -9.70
N SER A 124 3.26 -7.12 -9.83
CA SER A 124 3.06 -6.08 -10.84
C SER A 124 3.09 -6.67 -12.26
N ARG A 125 4.04 -7.58 -12.54
CA ARG A 125 4.10 -8.29 -13.82
C ARG A 125 2.86 -9.17 -14.04
N ARG A 126 2.40 -9.88 -13.01
CA ARG A 126 1.19 -10.70 -13.09
C ARG A 126 -0.05 -9.83 -13.35
N CYS A 127 -0.17 -8.69 -12.68
CA CYS A 127 -1.24 -7.72 -12.92
C CYS A 127 -1.25 -7.26 -14.40
N ILE A 128 -0.09 -6.95 -14.99
CA ILE A 128 -0.01 -6.60 -16.41
C ILE A 128 -0.43 -7.77 -17.32
N GLN A 129 -0.13 -9.01 -16.95
CA GLN A 129 -0.60 -10.18 -17.67
C GLN A 129 -2.13 -10.27 -17.65
N SER A 130 -2.75 -10.08 -16.48
CA SER A 130 -4.21 -10.02 -16.34
C SER A 130 -4.83 -8.85 -17.11
N VAL A 131 -4.13 -7.71 -17.21
CA VAL A 131 -4.52 -6.60 -18.10
C VAL A 131 -4.56 -7.07 -19.55
N CYS A 132 -3.50 -7.72 -20.05
CA CYS A 132 -3.46 -8.23 -21.42
C CYS A 132 -4.62 -9.18 -21.71
N GLU A 133 -4.87 -10.13 -20.81
CA GLU A 133 -5.96 -11.09 -20.94
C GLU A 133 -7.34 -10.39 -20.93
N SER A 134 -7.53 -9.37 -20.11
CA SER A 134 -8.80 -8.61 -20.04
C SER A 134 -9.14 -7.87 -21.34
N PHE A 135 -8.14 -7.56 -22.14
CA PHE A 135 -8.31 -6.96 -23.47
C PHE A 135 -8.30 -8.00 -24.61
N GLY A 136 -8.22 -9.30 -24.30
CA GLY A 136 -8.38 -10.39 -25.24
C GLY A 136 -7.08 -11.00 -25.79
N ALA A 137 -5.91 -10.69 -25.20
CA ALA A 137 -4.67 -11.38 -25.54
C ALA A 137 -4.71 -12.84 -25.05
N ASP A 138 -3.97 -13.72 -25.73
CA ASP A 138 -3.90 -15.15 -25.37
C ASP A 138 -3.19 -15.35 -24.04
N GLY A 139 -3.95 -15.76 -22.99
CA GLY A 139 -3.48 -16.00 -21.63
C GLY A 139 -2.45 -17.13 -21.51
N THR A 140 -2.30 -17.99 -22.53
CA THR A 140 -1.29 -19.06 -22.54
C THR A 140 0.05 -18.62 -23.11
N SER A 141 0.10 -17.45 -23.74
CA SER A 141 1.28 -16.87 -24.34
C SER A 141 2.24 -16.28 -23.28
N LYS A 142 3.51 -16.10 -23.68
CA LYS A 142 4.47 -15.34 -22.86
C LYS A 142 4.01 -13.89 -22.76
N VAL A 143 4.19 -13.26 -21.60
CA VAL A 143 3.82 -11.85 -21.34
C VAL A 143 4.30 -10.89 -22.45
N LYS A 144 5.51 -11.07 -22.97
CA LYS A 144 6.02 -10.30 -24.10
C LYS A 144 5.16 -10.42 -25.36
N SER A 145 4.65 -11.63 -25.66
CA SER A 145 3.76 -11.86 -26.81
C SER A 145 2.41 -11.18 -26.59
N GLN A 146 1.86 -11.30 -25.40
CA GLN A 146 0.61 -10.62 -25.01
C GLN A 146 0.71 -9.10 -25.12
N LEU A 147 1.84 -8.50 -24.72
CA LEU A 147 2.06 -7.05 -24.89
C LEU A 147 2.08 -6.64 -26.37
N ASN A 148 2.74 -7.44 -27.22
CA ASN A 148 2.74 -7.20 -28.65
C ASN A 148 1.34 -7.31 -29.27
N GLU A 149 0.51 -8.24 -28.78
CA GLU A 149 -0.89 -8.36 -29.20
C GLU A 149 -1.70 -7.13 -28.80
N LEU A 150 -1.54 -6.60 -27.57
CA LEU A 150 -2.17 -5.36 -27.14
C LEU A 150 -1.82 -4.19 -28.06
N GLN A 151 -0.55 -4.06 -28.43
CA GLN A 151 -0.11 -3.02 -29.34
C GLN A 151 -0.72 -3.17 -30.74
N GLN A 152 -0.78 -4.38 -31.27
CA GLN A 152 -1.42 -4.67 -32.57
C GLN A 152 -2.92 -4.41 -32.56
N MET A 153 -3.60 -4.66 -31.44
CA MET A 153 -5.01 -4.34 -31.26
C MET A 153 -5.29 -2.82 -31.11
N GLY A 154 -4.25 -1.98 -30.99
CA GLY A 154 -4.39 -0.55 -30.78
C GLY A 154 -4.91 -0.16 -29.37
N VAL A 155 -4.83 -1.07 -28.40
CA VAL A 155 -5.23 -0.82 -27.01
C VAL A 155 -4.22 0.06 -26.30
N ALA A 156 -2.93 -0.17 -26.57
CA ALA A 156 -1.83 0.60 -26.02
C ALA A 156 -1.15 1.40 -27.13
N ASP A 157 -1.04 2.72 -26.94
CA ASP A 157 -0.15 3.55 -27.73
C ASP A 157 1.33 3.25 -27.43
N GLU A 158 2.25 3.88 -28.13
CA GLU A 158 3.68 3.61 -28.00
C GLU A 158 4.21 3.92 -26.57
N GLU A 159 3.69 4.98 -25.94
CA GLU A 159 4.05 5.36 -24.59
C GLU A 159 3.55 4.34 -23.57
N THR A 160 2.29 3.98 -23.62
CA THR A 160 1.69 2.95 -22.75
C THR A 160 2.36 1.60 -22.95
N PHE A 161 2.70 1.22 -24.19
CA PHE A 161 3.45 0.00 -24.47
C PHE A 161 4.82 0.01 -23.80
N THR A 162 5.53 1.14 -23.86
CA THR A 162 6.83 1.30 -23.19
C THR A 162 6.73 1.12 -21.69
N LEU A 163 5.69 1.71 -21.05
CA LEU A 163 5.43 1.55 -19.61
C LEU A 163 5.17 0.07 -19.26
N LEU A 164 4.28 -0.59 -19.99
CA LEU A 164 3.97 -2.01 -19.82
C LEU A 164 5.21 -2.89 -19.93
N HIS A 165 6.07 -2.61 -20.91
CA HIS A 165 7.32 -3.33 -21.13
C HIS A 165 8.30 -3.15 -19.96
N GLN A 166 8.44 -1.94 -19.41
CA GLN A 166 9.28 -1.67 -18.24
C GLN A 166 8.77 -2.42 -16.99
N ILE A 167 7.46 -2.46 -16.77
CA ILE A 167 6.87 -3.22 -15.66
C ILE A 167 7.15 -4.71 -15.83
N MET A 168 6.99 -5.25 -17.04
CA MET A 168 7.28 -6.65 -17.34
C MET A 168 8.74 -7.00 -17.04
N LEU A 169 9.70 -6.17 -17.47
CA LEU A 169 11.13 -6.42 -17.22
C LEU A 169 11.48 -6.33 -15.74
N THR A 170 11.00 -5.29 -15.05
CA THR A 170 11.25 -5.13 -13.61
C THR A 170 10.64 -6.27 -12.80
N GLY A 171 9.45 -6.75 -13.20
CA GLY A 171 8.81 -7.89 -12.58
C GLY A 171 9.54 -9.21 -12.84
N HIS A 172 10.20 -9.34 -13.99
CA HIS A 172 11.09 -10.46 -14.27
C HIS A 172 12.30 -10.46 -13.32
N ASP A 173 12.93 -9.30 -13.13
CA ASP A 173 14.04 -9.15 -12.19
C ASP A 173 13.65 -9.60 -10.78
N GLY A 174 12.51 -9.16 -10.27
CA GLY A 174 12.03 -9.52 -8.95
C GLY A 174 11.69 -11.00 -8.75
N ALA A 175 11.35 -11.72 -9.82
CA ALA A 175 11.01 -13.13 -9.77
C ALA A 175 12.23 -14.07 -9.83
N HIS A 176 13.40 -13.59 -10.24
CA HIS A 176 14.58 -14.43 -10.48
C HIS A 176 15.70 -14.13 -9.48
N PRO A 177 16.14 -15.12 -8.66
CA PRO A 177 17.09 -14.90 -7.55
C PRO A 177 18.52 -14.57 -8.00
N HIS A 178 18.88 -14.80 -9.27
CA HIS A 178 20.18 -14.47 -9.84
C HIS A 178 20.25 -13.03 -10.40
N LEU A 179 19.11 -12.33 -10.42
CA LEU A 179 19.04 -10.93 -10.83
C LEU A 179 19.07 -10.00 -9.61
N PRO A 180 19.44 -8.73 -9.77
CA PRO A 180 19.51 -7.81 -8.66
C PRO A 180 18.15 -7.62 -7.98
N SER A 181 18.10 -7.74 -6.64
CA SER A 181 16.91 -7.47 -5.85
C SER A 181 16.40 -6.05 -6.06
N LEU A 182 15.09 -5.88 -6.00
CA LEU A 182 14.47 -4.57 -6.16
C LEU A 182 14.71 -3.72 -4.91
N SER A 183 15.20 -2.49 -5.09
CA SER A 183 15.32 -1.51 -4.00
C SER A 183 14.00 -0.77 -3.77
N ALA A 184 13.83 -0.15 -2.60
CA ALA A 184 12.67 0.69 -2.30
C ALA A 184 12.46 1.81 -3.35
N ALA A 185 13.55 2.45 -3.81
CA ALA A 185 13.48 3.50 -4.83
C ALA A 185 12.95 2.94 -6.18
N ARG A 186 13.46 1.77 -6.63
CA ARG A 186 12.96 1.12 -7.84
C ARG A 186 11.50 0.67 -7.69
N ALA A 187 11.13 0.18 -6.51
CA ALA A 187 9.74 -0.21 -6.22
C ALA A 187 8.79 0.99 -6.28
N SER A 188 9.19 2.16 -5.76
CA SER A 188 8.39 3.38 -5.83
C SER A 188 8.14 3.82 -7.28
N VAL A 189 9.14 3.79 -8.13
CA VAL A 189 8.99 4.09 -9.56
C VAL A 189 8.08 3.06 -10.23
N LEU A 190 8.28 1.77 -9.98
CA LEU A 190 7.44 0.70 -10.53
C LEU A 190 5.97 0.87 -10.14
N LEU A 191 5.69 1.27 -8.88
CA LEU A 191 4.34 1.53 -8.42
C LEU A 191 3.67 2.67 -9.21
N GLN A 192 4.41 3.75 -9.45
CA GLN A 192 3.89 4.87 -10.25
C GLN A 192 3.57 4.44 -11.67
N LEU A 193 4.46 3.68 -12.32
CA LEU A 193 4.24 3.14 -13.67
C LEU A 193 3.01 2.22 -13.71
N LEU A 194 2.86 1.33 -12.73
CA LEU A 194 1.70 0.43 -12.64
C LEU A 194 0.39 1.21 -12.49
N LYS A 195 0.37 2.19 -11.57
CA LYS A 195 -0.80 3.05 -11.37
C LYS A 195 -1.15 3.85 -12.64
N ASP A 196 -0.15 4.36 -13.34
CA ASP A 196 -0.34 5.15 -14.55
C ASP A 196 -0.95 4.31 -15.68
N VAL A 197 -0.40 3.14 -15.96
CA VAL A 197 -0.97 2.20 -16.94
C VAL A 197 -2.43 1.86 -16.62
N LEU A 198 -2.74 1.49 -15.38
CA LEU A 198 -4.11 1.16 -14.99
C LEU A 198 -5.04 2.37 -15.06
N TYR A 199 -4.54 3.56 -14.74
CA TYR A 199 -5.30 4.79 -14.91
C TYR A 199 -5.64 5.04 -16.39
N GLN A 200 -4.66 4.92 -17.27
CA GLN A 200 -4.84 5.17 -18.70
C GLN A 200 -5.81 4.15 -19.33
N LEU A 201 -5.67 2.87 -19.00
CA LEU A 201 -6.43 1.80 -19.64
C LEU A 201 -7.86 1.62 -19.08
N TYR A 202 -8.08 1.91 -17.79
CA TYR A 202 -9.37 1.66 -17.14
C TYR A 202 -10.04 2.90 -16.59
N VAL A 203 -9.33 3.68 -15.76
CA VAL A 203 -9.93 4.80 -15.01
C VAL A 203 -10.29 5.96 -15.95
N ARG A 204 -9.35 6.40 -16.75
CA ARG A 204 -9.54 7.53 -17.68
C ARG A 204 -10.68 7.29 -18.69
N PRO A 205 -10.76 6.14 -19.39
CA PRO A 205 -11.87 5.88 -20.30
C PRO A 205 -13.22 5.78 -19.59
N ALA A 206 -13.26 5.24 -18.38
CA ALA A 206 -14.48 5.18 -17.57
C ALA A 206 -14.96 6.57 -17.16
N LYS A 207 -14.07 7.44 -16.69
CA LYS A 207 -14.39 8.83 -16.35
C LYS A 207 -14.87 9.65 -17.55
N ILE A 208 -14.31 9.42 -18.73
CA ILE A 208 -14.77 10.09 -19.97
C ILE A 208 -16.22 9.67 -20.29
N ARG A 209 -16.54 8.37 -20.17
CA ARG A 209 -17.93 7.88 -20.38
C ARG A 209 -18.89 8.48 -19.36
N GLU A 210 -18.53 8.47 -18.08
CA GLU A 210 -19.31 9.04 -16.98
C GLU A 210 -19.60 10.53 -17.21
N ALA A 211 -18.59 11.32 -17.56
CA ALA A 211 -18.75 12.73 -17.88
C ALA A 211 -19.72 12.95 -19.07
N GLY A 212 -19.65 12.09 -20.09
CA GLY A 212 -20.57 12.13 -21.23
C GLY A 212 -22.02 11.81 -20.83
N GLU A 213 -22.22 10.87 -19.91
CA GLU A 213 -23.54 10.50 -19.39
C GLU A 213 -24.16 11.64 -18.55
N LEU A 214 -23.38 12.21 -17.63
CA LEU A 214 -23.82 13.36 -16.82
C LEU A 214 -24.20 14.54 -17.66
N ARG A 215 -23.45 14.85 -18.74
CA ARG A 215 -23.78 15.90 -19.68
C ARG A 215 -25.10 15.63 -20.40
N ARG A 216 -25.36 14.41 -20.85
CA ARG A 216 -26.62 14.02 -21.49
C ARG A 216 -27.83 14.20 -20.56
N GLN A 217 -27.68 13.75 -19.29
CA GLN A 217 -28.73 13.91 -18.26
C GLN A 217 -29.04 15.38 -17.95
N ALA A 218 -28.02 16.25 -17.92
CA ALA A 218 -28.22 17.69 -17.71
C ALA A 218 -28.93 18.39 -18.89
N SER A 219 -28.76 17.88 -20.11
CA SER A 219 -29.39 18.44 -21.30
C SER A 219 -30.86 18.00 -21.51
N THR A 220 -31.34 17.02 -20.74
CA THR A 220 -32.72 16.49 -20.79
C THR A 220 -33.62 17.08 -19.70
N ARG A 221 -33.11 17.94 -18.85
CA ARG A 221 -33.84 18.75 -17.86
C ARG A 221 -34.03 20.17 -18.36
#